data_e278e1c5f6024f7c0ac2305731c88fcf
#
_entry.id   e278e1c5f6024f7c0ac2305731c88fcf
#
_cell.length_a   1.000
_cell.length_b   1.000
_cell.length_c   1.000
_cell.angle_alpha   90.00
_cell.angle_beta   90.00
_cell.angle_gamma   90.00
#
_symmetry.space_group_name_H-M   'P 1'
#
loop_
_entity.id
_entity.type
_entity.pdbx_description
1 polymer ?
#
loop_
_entity_poly.entity_id
_entity_poly.type
_entity_poly.pdbx_seq_one_letter_code
_entity_poly.pdbx_strand_id
1 'polypeptide(L)'
;MQYPIRSLLAVLIAAHIAPMGAAAERLRADLGSLSGLFLPREGKLVQYSSHAREPGQSDGWEIPHGRTVTLVDHKGAGIVRRWWMTVIQHERTELLFRHIILRCYWDGEAEPSVEAPLSDFFGLGFGEWRDYVSLPISATSGGFNCVWPMPFHKSARITAENRGPVAVSALYFNIGIETVRDVPAEALYFHAQFRRTAPTARGVPVTVLETSGSGQFVGLVLSARTLRGLGQRFLEGNEEVYIDGERAPSIVGTGTEDYFGAGLYGRTGTFHAPDHGITILDAETNRFSGYRWHINDPLPFRKSIKFLLQHGQSENEAIADYSTVAFWYQTHPHATFPPLPTELGTLEPTAPFRMAGLIEGEDLVGGAIPSGGSVRAQSMAESEGAWSGDAQLLWLGAKVGDHLTLTIHAPEAGEYSLTGYFTRSKDYGDVRVLLAGRELALIRGYSAKGVSSPVPLGRVRLEKGENFLLLEVAGKDARAAGYIVGIDGFLLEP
;
A
#
# COMPACT_ATOMS: atom_id res chain seq x y z
N MET A 1 -88.49 32.94 2.17
CA MET A 1 -87.08 33.30 2.09
C MET A 1 -86.32 32.26 2.91
N GLN A 2 -85.70 31.34 2.25
CA GLN A 2 -84.98 30.21 2.84
C GLN A 2 -83.49 30.61 2.94
N TYR A 3 -82.89 30.41 4.13
CA TYR A 3 -81.47 30.46 4.32
C TYR A 3 -80.92 29.07 4.41
N PRO A 4 -79.80 28.73 3.75
CA PRO A 4 -79.27 27.40 3.79
C PRO A 4 -78.36 27.21 5.00
N ILE A 5 -78.41 25.97 5.50
CA ILE A 5 -77.64 25.40 6.61
C ILE A 5 -76.14 25.35 6.23
N ARG A 6 -75.31 25.99 7.02
CA ARG A 6 -73.83 25.84 6.92
C ARG A 6 -73.39 24.50 7.53
N SER A 7 -72.89 23.60 6.69
CA SER A 7 -72.19 22.41 7.11
C SER A 7 -70.86 22.76 7.75
N LEU A 8 -70.66 22.47 9.03
CA LEU A 8 -69.39 22.51 9.70
C LEU A 8 -68.51 21.33 9.19
N LEU A 9 -67.48 21.63 8.44
CA LEU A 9 -66.44 20.66 8.08
C LEU A 9 -65.52 20.51 9.28
N ALA A 10 -65.62 19.39 10.02
CA ALA A 10 -64.64 19.04 11.04
C ALA A 10 -63.34 18.60 10.38
N VAL A 11 -62.34 19.48 10.40
CA VAL A 11 -60.95 19.12 10.03
C VAL A 11 -60.38 18.26 11.18
N LEU A 12 -60.34 16.97 11.00
CA LEU A 12 -59.56 16.07 11.82
C LEU A 12 -58.10 16.34 11.55
N ILE A 13 -57.43 17.11 12.42
CA ILE A 13 -55.98 17.18 12.49
C ILE A 13 -55.52 15.86 13.08
N ALA A 14 -55.17 14.92 12.20
CA ALA A 14 -54.39 13.73 12.61
C ALA A 14 -53.00 14.22 13.03
N ALA A 15 -52.86 14.52 14.30
CA ALA A 15 -51.55 14.69 14.89
C ALA A 15 -50.76 13.37 14.65
N HIS A 16 -49.81 13.40 13.72
CA HIS A 16 -48.82 12.34 13.60
C HIS A 16 -47.98 12.39 14.88
N ILE A 17 -48.42 11.64 15.88
CA ILE A 17 -47.56 11.24 16.99
C ILE A 17 -46.55 10.32 16.33
N ALA A 18 -45.39 10.88 15.92
CA ALA A 18 -44.24 10.05 15.59
C ALA A 18 -44.00 9.16 16.81
N PRO A 19 -43.95 7.84 16.63
CA PRO A 19 -43.82 6.94 17.77
C PRO A 19 -42.55 7.35 18.54
N MET A 20 -42.70 7.52 19.86
CA MET A 20 -41.55 7.84 20.75
C MET A 20 -40.37 6.87 20.57
N GLY A 21 -40.58 5.74 19.89
CA GLY A 21 -39.56 4.81 19.45
C GLY A 21 -38.52 5.41 18.47
N ALA A 22 -38.92 6.28 17.54
CA ALA A 22 -38.00 6.80 16.55
C ALA A 22 -36.93 7.79 17.11
N ALA A 23 -37.27 8.54 18.14
CA ALA A 23 -36.29 9.38 18.84
C ALA A 23 -35.39 8.53 19.76
N ALA A 24 -35.93 7.51 20.42
CA ALA A 24 -35.18 6.56 21.20
C ALA A 24 -34.28 5.65 20.32
N GLU A 25 -34.74 5.28 19.12
CA GLU A 25 -33.92 4.56 18.12
C GLU A 25 -32.79 5.40 17.56
N ARG A 26 -33.01 6.68 17.25
CA ARG A 26 -31.95 7.60 16.83
C ARG A 26 -30.92 7.82 17.94
N LEU A 27 -31.34 7.97 19.19
CA LEU A 27 -30.44 8.04 20.33
C LEU A 27 -29.67 6.73 20.57
N ARG A 28 -30.30 5.58 20.32
CA ARG A 28 -29.63 4.26 20.40
C ARG A 28 -28.59 4.06 19.30
N ALA A 29 -28.78 4.61 18.12
CA ALA A 29 -27.77 4.57 17.05
C ALA A 29 -26.46 5.28 17.44
N ASP A 30 -26.51 6.25 18.36
CA ASP A 30 -25.37 6.99 18.89
C ASP A 30 -24.67 6.33 20.10
N LEU A 31 -25.08 5.13 20.52
CA LEU A 31 -24.51 4.46 21.69
C LEU A 31 -23.00 4.13 21.57
N GLY A 32 -22.42 4.21 20.39
CA GLY A 32 -20.98 4.08 20.16
C GLY A 32 -20.19 5.37 20.34
N SER A 33 -20.85 6.53 20.43
CA SER A 33 -20.25 7.85 20.60
C SER A 33 -20.20 8.27 22.07
N LEU A 34 -19.37 9.27 22.38
CA LEU A 34 -19.35 9.86 23.73
C LEU A 34 -20.70 10.42 24.13
N SER A 35 -21.48 10.93 23.19
CA SER A 35 -22.83 11.43 23.41
C SER A 35 -23.87 10.38 23.83
N GLY A 36 -23.57 9.12 23.61
CA GLY A 36 -24.42 7.99 24.02
C GLY A 36 -24.05 7.37 25.37
N LEU A 37 -22.93 7.78 26.00
CA LEU A 37 -22.44 7.13 27.22
C LEU A 37 -23.34 7.32 28.44
N PHE A 38 -24.15 8.35 28.50
CA PHE A 38 -25.12 8.59 29.58
C PHE A 38 -26.40 7.75 29.48
N LEU A 39 -26.59 7.06 28.34
CA LEU A 39 -27.74 6.17 28.14
C LEU A 39 -27.42 4.78 28.66
N PRO A 40 -28.35 4.14 29.41
CA PRO A 40 -28.13 2.78 29.88
C PRO A 40 -28.07 1.80 28.71
N ARG A 41 -27.13 0.88 28.76
CA ARG A 41 -27.03 -0.26 27.83
C ARG A 41 -27.78 -1.44 28.39
N GLU A 42 -28.51 -2.16 27.54
CA GLU A 42 -29.27 -3.37 27.96
C GLU A 42 -28.35 -4.58 28.10
N GLY A 43 -27.21 -4.58 27.35
CA GLY A 43 -26.27 -5.69 27.34
C GLY A 43 -25.31 -5.69 28.53
N LYS A 44 -24.76 -6.87 28.82
CA LYS A 44 -23.69 -7.05 29.81
C LYS A 44 -22.36 -7.14 29.04
N LEU A 45 -21.33 -6.43 29.52
CA LEU A 45 -19.98 -6.62 29.01
C LEU A 45 -19.36 -7.86 29.66
N VAL A 46 -18.95 -8.82 28.82
CA VAL A 46 -18.17 -10.00 29.17
C VAL A 46 -16.78 -9.84 28.61
N GLN A 47 -15.75 -10.06 29.42
CA GLN A 47 -14.36 -10.00 28.97
C GLN A 47 -13.74 -11.39 28.90
N TYR A 48 -13.18 -11.72 27.75
CA TYR A 48 -12.26 -12.83 27.56
C TYR A 48 -10.83 -12.30 27.68
N SER A 49 -10.02 -12.96 28.48
CA SER A 49 -8.65 -12.50 28.70
C SER A 49 -7.71 -13.67 28.98
N SER A 50 -6.43 -13.40 28.84
CA SER A 50 -5.35 -14.35 29.14
C SER A 50 -5.05 -14.48 30.64
N HIS A 51 -5.82 -13.84 31.54
CA HIS A 51 -5.55 -13.87 32.97
C HIS A 51 -5.34 -15.28 33.51
N ALA A 52 -4.45 -15.39 34.48
CA ALA A 52 -4.18 -16.63 35.18
C ALA A 52 -5.43 -17.17 35.88
N ARG A 53 -5.68 -18.47 35.75
CA ARG A 53 -6.85 -19.14 36.37
C ARG A 53 -6.52 -19.83 37.67
N GLU A 54 -5.22 -20.11 37.87
CA GLU A 54 -4.72 -20.78 39.07
C GLU A 54 -3.61 -19.93 39.70
N PRO A 55 -3.47 -19.90 41.04
CA PRO A 55 -2.39 -19.21 41.71
C PRO A 55 -1.01 -19.68 41.21
N GLY A 56 -0.15 -18.73 40.86
CA GLY A 56 1.21 -18.99 40.38
C GLY A 56 1.34 -19.22 38.87
N GLN A 57 0.25 -19.22 38.11
CA GLN A 57 0.28 -19.20 36.65
C GLN A 57 0.60 -17.81 36.13
N SER A 58 1.20 -17.74 34.93
CA SER A 58 1.37 -16.50 34.17
C SER A 58 0.06 -16.09 33.51
N ASP A 59 -0.21 -14.79 33.44
CA ASP A 59 -1.28 -14.24 32.62
C ASP A 59 -1.01 -14.35 31.11
N GLY A 60 0.24 -14.53 30.70
CA GLY A 60 0.62 -14.69 29.30
C GLY A 60 0.45 -16.13 28.82
N TRP A 61 -0.16 -16.30 27.66
CA TRP A 61 -0.33 -17.60 27.04
C TRP A 61 0.79 -17.84 26.03
N GLU A 62 1.53 -18.94 26.21
CA GLU A 62 2.47 -19.42 25.21
C GLU A 62 1.72 -19.96 23.98
N ILE A 63 2.23 -19.64 22.78
CA ILE A 63 1.75 -20.27 21.55
C ILE A 63 2.95 -20.96 20.87
N PRO A 64 3.09 -22.29 21.02
CA PRO A 64 4.14 -23.03 20.34
C PRO A 64 4.08 -22.87 18.82
N HIS A 65 5.21 -23.08 18.15
CA HIS A 65 5.26 -23.11 16.68
C HIS A 65 4.20 -24.04 16.08
N GLY A 66 3.51 -23.57 15.04
CA GLY A 66 2.47 -24.30 14.32
C GLY A 66 1.18 -24.56 15.12
N ARG A 67 1.03 -23.94 16.29
CA ARG A 67 -0.18 -24.16 17.13
C ARG A 67 -1.13 -22.97 17.05
N THR A 68 -2.40 -23.31 17.20
CA THR A 68 -3.52 -22.37 17.31
C THR A 68 -4.10 -22.40 18.70
N VAL A 69 -4.32 -21.23 19.30
CA VAL A 69 -5.04 -21.05 20.57
C VAL A 69 -6.36 -20.35 20.32
N THR A 70 -7.40 -20.74 21.10
CA THR A 70 -8.70 -20.09 21.05
C THR A 70 -8.75 -19.00 22.12
N LEU A 71 -8.86 -17.75 21.68
CA LEU A 71 -8.94 -16.57 22.56
C LEU A 71 -10.37 -16.36 23.07
N VAL A 72 -11.35 -16.59 22.19
CA VAL A 72 -12.78 -16.45 22.46
C VAL A 72 -13.53 -17.66 21.91
N ASP A 73 -14.42 -18.25 22.72
CA ASP A 73 -15.50 -19.15 22.31
C ASP A 73 -16.76 -18.72 23.05
N HIS A 74 -17.49 -17.77 22.43
CA HIS A 74 -18.70 -17.19 22.99
C HIS A 74 -19.93 -17.79 22.36
N LYS A 75 -20.93 -18.11 23.19
CA LYS A 75 -22.27 -18.57 22.79
C LYS A 75 -23.32 -17.51 23.13
N GLY A 76 -24.26 -17.29 22.23
CA GLY A 76 -25.26 -16.24 22.29
C GLY A 76 -24.95 -15.07 21.38
N ALA A 77 -25.91 -14.16 21.22
CA ALA A 77 -25.75 -12.96 20.41
C ALA A 77 -24.86 -11.91 21.13
N GLY A 78 -24.09 -11.17 20.37
CA GLY A 78 -23.20 -10.17 20.94
C GLY A 78 -22.50 -9.29 19.91
N ILE A 79 -21.72 -8.35 20.43
CA ILE A 79 -20.91 -7.44 19.64
C ILE A 79 -19.52 -7.36 20.30
N VAL A 80 -18.45 -7.71 19.58
CA VAL A 80 -17.10 -7.38 20.05
C VAL A 80 -16.97 -5.87 20.02
N ARG A 81 -16.61 -5.26 21.17
CA ARG A 81 -16.53 -3.80 21.34
C ARG A 81 -15.11 -3.31 21.52
N ARG A 82 -14.25 -4.18 22.02
CA ARG A 82 -12.86 -3.85 22.31
C ARG A 82 -12.00 -5.08 22.15
N TRP A 83 -10.87 -4.90 21.54
CA TRP A 83 -9.82 -5.91 21.46
C TRP A 83 -8.48 -5.25 21.75
N TRP A 84 -7.88 -5.61 22.89
CA TRP A 84 -6.53 -5.23 23.24
C TRP A 84 -5.66 -6.48 23.31
N MET A 85 -4.43 -6.38 22.84
CA MET A 85 -3.45 -7.46 23.00
C MET A 85 -2.02 -6.93 22.96
N THR A 86 -1.09 -7.73 23.49
CA THR A 86 0.35 -7.54 23.35
C THR A 86 1.07 -8.88 23.31
N VAL A 87 2.26 -8.89 22.74
CA VAL A 87 3.02 -10.11 22.49
C VAL A 87 4.44 -9.94 23.01
N ILE A 88 4.92 -10.96 23.72
CA ILE A 88 6.32 -11.06 24.14
C ILE A 88 6.93 -12.28 23.46
N GLN A 89 8.14 -12.11 22.93
CA GLN A 89 8.98 -13.16 22.43
C GLN A 89 10.40 -12.99 22.95
N HIS A 90 10.95 -14.01 23.60
CA HIS A 90 12.30 -13.97 24.16
C HIS A 90 13.35 -14.10 23.06
N GLU A 91 13.12 -14.99 22.09
CA GLU A 91 13.94 -15.08 20.88
C GLU A 91 13.38 -14.14 19.84
N ARG A 92 14.05 -13.01 19.62
CA ARG A 92 13.62 -12.05 18.60
C ARG A 92 13.77 -12.66 17.21
N THR A 93 12.66 -12.84 16.52
CA THR A 93 12.63 -13.16 15.10
C THR A 93 12.14 -11.96 14.33
N GLU A 94 12.66 -11.78 13.14
CA GLU A 94 12.06 -10.88 12.17
C GLU A 94 10.61 -11.31 11.92
N LEU A 95 9.74 -10.38 11.67
CA LEU A 95 8.33 -10.63 11.34
C LEU A 95 7.49 -11.30 12.44
N LEU A 96 7.93 -11.26 13.72
CA LEU A 96 7.15 -11.85 14.83
C LEU A 96 5.66 -11.60 14.71
N PHE A 97 5.27 -10.33 14.55
CA PHE A 97 3.86 -9.93 14.52
C PHE A 97 3.15 -10.35 13.22
N ARG A 98 3.88 -10.57 12.12
CA ARG A 98 3.32 -11.13 10.87
C ARG A 98 3.08 -12.62 10.94
N HIS A 99 3.85 -13.34 11.74
CA HIS A 99 3.70 -14.77 11.91
C HIS A 99 2.53 -15.18 12.82
N ILE A 100 1.91 -14.24 13.53
CA ILE A 100 0.71 -14.52 14.33
C ILE A 100 -0.52 -14.24 13.47
N ILE A 101 -1.29 -15.27 13.14
CA ILE A 101 -2.48 -15.15 12.30
C ILE A 101 -3.72 -15.11 13.17
N LEU A 102 -4.47 -14.03 13.05
CA LEU A 102 -5.75 -13.83 13.71
C LEU A 102 -6.87 -14.35 12.81
N ARG A 103 -7.83 -15.10 13.40
CA ARG A 103 -9.07 -15.50 12.72
C ARG A 103 -10.26 -15.26 13.60
N CYS A 104 -11.35 -14.77 12.99
CA CYS A 104 -12.65 -14.69 13.62
C CYS A 104 -13.67 -15.47 12.80
N TYR A 105 -14.54 -16.21 13.50
CA TYR A 105 -15.61 -17.00 12.92
C TYR A 105 -16.91 -16.59 13.61
N TRP A 106 -17.91 -16.21 12.83
CA TRP A 106 -19.20 -15.78 13.32
C TRP A 106 -20.24 -16.90 13.13
N ASP A 107 -21.11 -17.07 14.13
CA ASP A 107 -22.31 -17.93 14.07
C ASP A 107 -22.07 -19.40 13.67
N GLY A 108 -20.85 -19.90 13.91
CA GLY A 108 -20.51 -21.30 13.66
C GLY A 108 -20.01 -21.57 12.24
N GLU A 109 -19.63 -20.55 11.48
CA GLU A 109 -19.01 -20.74 10.17
C GLU A 109 -17.76 -21.62 10.23
N ALA A 110 -17.54 -22.37 9.16
CA ALA A 110 -16.33 -23.17 8.98
C ALA A 110 -15.15 -22.31 8.51
N GLU A 111 -15.44 -21.38 7.59
CA GLU A 111 -14.46 -20.45 7.03
C GLU A 111 -14.38 -19.16 7.86
N PRO A 112 -13.21 -18.57 8.04
CA PRO A 112 -13.07 -17.35 8.82
C PRO A 112 -13.61 -16.14 8.09
N SER A 113 -14.34 -15.27 8.79
CA SER A 113 -14.71 -13.93 8.32
C SER A 113 -13.57 -12.91 8.49
N VAL A 114 -12.65 -13.16 9.42
CA VAL A 114 -11.39 -12.42 9.57
C VAL A 114 -10.24 -13.38 9.44
N GLU A 115 -9.29 -13.09 8.55
CA GLU A 115 -8.04 -13.81 8.42
C GLU A 115 -6.91 -12.87 8.01
N ALA A 116 -6.06 -12.51 8.96
CA ALA A 116 -4.93 -11.62 8.73
C ALA A 116 -3.79 -11.83 9.73
N PRO A 117 -2.53 -11.51 9.34
CA PRO A 117 -1.44 -11.36 10.29
C PRO A 117 -1.75 -10.28 11.33
N LEU A 118 -1.32 -10.49 12.57
CA LEU A 118 -1.53 -9.56 13.68
C LEU A 118 -1.09 -8.14 13.34
N SER A 119 0.14 -7.98 12.85
CA SER A 119 0.66 -6.65 12.51
C SER A 119 -0.19 -5.95 11.45
N ASP A 120 -0.48 -6.65 10.38
CA ASP A 120 -1.20 -6.07 9.23
C ASP A 120 -2.65 -5.76 9.59
N PHE A 121 -3.32 -6.60 10.41
CA PHE A 121 -4.65 -6.29 10.94
C PHE A 121 -4.64 -5.03 11.81
N PHE A 122 -3.59 -4.82 12.59
CA PHE A 122 -3.45 -3.63 13.44
C PHE A 122 -2.69 -2.48 12.77
N GLY A 123 -2.56 -2.46 11.44
CA GLY A 123 -2.02 -1.34 10.67
C GLY A 123 -0.51 -1.16 10.76
N LEU A 124 0.20 -2.19 11.24
CA LEU A 124 1.66 -2.20 11.30
C LEU A 124 2.25 -2.90 10.08
N GLY A 125 2.64 -2.12 9.08
CA GLY A 125 3.25 -2.62 7.87
C GLY A 125 4.58 -3.34 8.12
N PHE A 126 4.88 -4.33 7.29
CA PHE A 126 6.12 -5.11 7.32
C PHE A 126 6.39 -5.88 8.63
N GLY A 127 5.40 -5.94 9.55
CA GLY A 127 5.61 -6.48 10.88
C GLY A 127 6.44 -5.59 11.82
N GLU A 128 6.73 -4.35 11.42
CA GLU A 128 7.50 -3.40 12.20
C GLU A 128 6.62 -2.62 13.18
N TRP A 129 7.10 -2.49 14.42
CA TRP A 129 6.41 -1.66 15.40
C TRP A 129 6.53 -0.18 15.07
N ARG A 130 5.38 0.50 15.04
CA ARG A 130 5.25 1.96 14.96
C ARG A 130 4.11 2.40 15.85
N ASP A 131 4.36 3.37 16.74
CA ASP A 131 3.27 3.96 17.51
C ASP A 131 2.41 4.81 16.58
N TYR A 132 1.11 4.54 16.56
CA TYR A 132 0.15 5.37 15.84
C TYR A 132 -1.24 5.28 16.48
N VAL A 133 -2.08 6.28 16.21
CA VAL A 133 -3.46 6.35 16.70
C VAL A 133 -4.38 6.67 15.55
N SER A 134 -5.39 5.85 15.36
CA SER A 134 -6.55 6.15 14.51
C SER A 134 -7.84 5.83 15.28
N LEU A 135 -9.00 6.13 14.69
CA LEU A 135 -10.26 5.94 15.39
C LEU A 135 -10.56 4.46 15.69
N PRO A 136 -10.52 3.53 14.70
CA PRO A 136 -10.90 2.13 14.99
C PRO A 136 -9.74 1.25 15.45
N ILE A 137 -8.52 1.59 15.10
CA ILE A 137 -7.32 0.78 15.40
C ILE A 137 -6.17 1.68 15.83
N SER A 138 -5.42 1.25 16.84
CA SER A 138 -4.17 1.90 17.22
C SER A 138 -3.15 0.90 17.73
N ALA A 139 -1.88 1.26 17.60
CA ALA A 139 -0.75 0.57 18.21
C ALA A 139 0.01 1.59 19.05
N THR A 140 0.04 1.40 20.37
CA THR A 140 0.60 2.37 21.30
C THR A 140 1.37 1.70 22.41
N SER A 141 2.65 2.06 22.55
CA SER A 141 3.52 1.59 23.65
C SER A 141 3.48 0.07 23.85
N GLY A 142 3.57 -0.72 22.76
CA GLY A 142 3.56 -2.18 22.79
C GLY A 142 2.17 -2.83 22.78
N GLY A 143 1.10 -2.07 22.88
CA GLY A 143 -0.28 -2.57 22.89
C GLY A 143 -1.00 -2.34 21.56
N PHE A 144 -1.60 -3.40 21.01
CA PHE A 144 -2.50 -3.37 19.88
C PHE A 144 -3.93 -3.12 20.36
N ASN A 145 -4.66 -2.20 19.76
CA ASN A 145 -6.04 -1.86 20.12
C ASN A 145 -6.94 -1.84 18.89
N CYS A 146 -8.13 -2.41 19.02
CA CYS A 146 -9.18 -2.36 18.02
C CYS A 146 -10.53 -2.12 18.69
N VAL A 147 -11.32 -1.21 18.12
CA VAL A 147 -12.68 -0.89 18.55
C VAL A 147 -13.71 -1.00 17.42
N TRP A 148 -13.35 -1.63 16.28
CA TRP A 148 -14.33 -1.99 15.28
C TRP A 148 -15.48 -2.78 15.92
N PRO A 149 -16.75 -2.40 15.78
CA PRO A 149 -17.87 -3.19 16.27
C PRO A 149 -18.03 -4.46 15.41
N MET A 150 -17.98 -5.65 16.04
CA MET A 150 -18.09 -6.92 15.32
C MET A 150 -19.35 -7.67 15.82
N PRO A 151 -20.53 -7.47 15.21
CA PRO A 151 -21.76 -8.12 15.62
C PRO A 151 -21.82 -9.58 15.16
N PHE A 152 -22.50 -10.42 15.95
CA PHE A 152 -22.82 -11.81 15.64
C PHE A 152 -24.13 -12.23 16.33
N HIS A 153 -24.91 -13.14 15.71
CA HIS A 153 -26.27 -13.48 16.16
C HIS A 153 -26.32 -14.70 17.08
N LYS A 154 -25.33 -15.61 17.01
CA LYS A 154 -25.38 -16.90 17.71
C LYS A 154 -24.10 -17.23 18.45
N SER A 155 -22.94 -16.90 17.88
CA SER A 155 -21.67 -17.26 18.50
C SER A 155 -20.50 -16.51 17.85
N ALA A 156 -19.41 -16.36 18.63
CA ALA A 156 -18.12 -15.85 18.13
C ALA A 156 -16.99 -16.77 18.58
N ARG A 157 -16.15 -17.19 17.64
CA ARG A 157 -14.88 -17.86 17.92
C ARG A 157 -13.73 -17.03 17.36
N ILE A 158 -12.76 -16.68 18.22
CA ILE A 158 -11.57 -15.91 17.82
C ILE A 158 -10.35 -16.74 18.17
N THR A 159 -9.40 -16.85 17.24
CA THR A 159 -8.19 -17.66 17.39
C THR A 159 -6.95 -16.89 17.01
N ALA A 160 -5.79 -17.29 17.55
CA ALA A 160 -4.47 -16.89 17.15
C ALA A 160 -3.62 -18.13 16.83
N GLU A 161 -3.03 -18.18 15.63
CA GLU A 161 -2.11 -19.23 15.17
C GLU A 161 -0.71 -18.68 15.11
N ASN A 162 0.27 -19.41 15.63
CA ASN A 162 1.68 -19.07 15.45
C ASN A 162 2.26 -19.84 14.26
N ARG A 163 2.53 -19.14 13.15
CA ARG A 163 3.25 -19.66 11.97
C ARG A 163 4.74 -19.35 11.98
N GLY A 164 5.23 -18.64 13.01
CA GLY A 164 6.64 -18.30 13.15
C GLY A 164 7.51 -19.51 13.50
N PRO A 165 8.82 -19.42 13.30
CA PRO A 165 9.75 -20.55 13.50
C PRO A 165 9.96 -20.91 14.97
N VAL A 166 9.63 -20.01 15.91
CA VAL A 166 9.80 -20.21 17.35
C VAL A 166 8.49 -19.93 18.09
N ALA A 167 8.39 -20.40 19.34
CA ALA A 167 7.22 -20.16 20.17
C ALA A 167 7.02 -18.67 20.46
N VAL A 168 5.78 -18.19 20.46
CA VAL A 168 5.40 -16.93 21.10
C VAL A 168 5.47 -17.16 22.60
N SER A 169 6.37 -16.45 23.30
CA SER A 169 6.64 -16.70 24.72
C SER A 169 5.45 -16.29 25.60
N ALA A 170 4.78 -15.21 25.28
CA ALA A 170 3.55 -14.80 25.96
C ALA A 170 2.67 -13.92 25.08
N LEU A 171 1.43 -14.31 24.93
CA LEU A 171 0.35 -13.50 24.38
C LEU A 171 -0.55 -13.04 25.53
N TYR A 172 -0.69 -11.73 25.69
CA TYR A 172 -1.66 -11.12 26.61
C TYR A 172 -2.80 -10.52 25.79
N PHE A 173 -4.03 -10.71 26.23
CA PHE A 173 -5.18 -10.13 25.56
C PHE A 173 -6.34 -9.84 26.50
N ASN A 174 -7.17 -8.86 26.10
CA ASN A 174 -8.45 -8.53 26.66
C ASN A 174 -9.43 -8.25 25.53
N ILE A 175 -10.44 -9.10 25.36
CA ILE A 175 -11.47 -8.96 24.34
C ILE A 175 -12.82 -8.80 25.04
N GLY A 176 -13.43 -7.60 24.87
CA GLY A 176 -14.72 -7.26 25.47
C GLY A 176 -15.86 -7.50 24.50
N ILE A 177 -16.83 -8.31 24.89
CA ILE A 177 -18.06 -8.60 24.17
C ILE A 177 -19.26 -8.04 24.95
N GLU A 178 -19.99 -7.14 24.32
CA GLU A 178 -21.31 -6.73 24.79
C GLU A 178 -22.30 -7.81 24.38
N THR A 179 -22.83 -8.56 25.38
CA THR A 179 -23.89 -9.53 25.13
C THR A 179 -25.19 -8.77 24.95
N VAL A 180 -25.95 -9.10 23.93
CA VAL A 180 -27.24 -8.49 23.66
C VAL A 180 -28.30 -9.59 23.54
N ARG A 181 -29.58 -9.25 23.76
CA ARG A 181 -30.65 -10.20 23.56
C ARG A 181 -30.75 -10.62 22.11
N ASP A 182 -30.72 -9.63 21.22
CA ASP A 182 -30.85 -9.82 19.79
C ASP A 182 -29.96 -8.75 19.09
N VAL A 183 -29.26 -9.15 18.04
CA VAL A 183 -28.61 -8.23 17.08
C VAL A 183 -29.65 -7.94 15.99
N PRO A 184 -29.77 -6.67 15.48
CA PRO A 184 -30.68 -6.37 14.38
C PRO A 184 -30.46 -7.32 13.20
N ALA A 185 -31.56 -7.83 12.62
CA ALA A 185 -31.51 -8.83 11.55
C ALA A 185 -30.74 -8.33 10.30
N GLU A 186 -30.74 -7.03 10.08
CA GLU A 186 -30.01 -6.34 9.00
C GLU A 186 -28.55 -6.06 9.31
N ALA A 187 -28.08 -6.35 10.54
CA ALA A 187 -26.68 -6.11 10.90
C ALA A 187 -25.75 -7.00 10.08
N LEU A 188 -24.74 -6.36 9.50
CA LEU A 188 -23.73 -6.99 8.68
C LEU A 188 -22.61 -7.55 9.56
N TYR A 189 -22.01 -8.65 9.16
CA TYR A 189 -20.87 -9.23 9.83
C TYR A 189 -19.58 -8.55 9.43
N PHE A 190 -18.67 -8.35 10.38
CA PHE A 190 -17.36 -7.76 10.16
C PHE A 190 -16.41 -8.77 9.50
N HIS A 191 -15.67 -8.30 8.50
CA HIS A 191 -14.69 -9.07 7.76
C HIS A 191 -13.35 -8.30 7.68
N ALA A 192 -12.26 -9.06 7.67
CA ALA A 192 -10.95 -8.56 7.32
C ALA A 192 -10.13 -9.64 6.60
N GLN A 193 -9.54 -9.29 5.47
CA GLN A 193 -8.79 -10.23 4.64
C GLN A 193 -7.42 -9.69 4.27
N PHE A 194 -6.39 -10.46 4.62
CA PHE A 194 -5.04 -10.22 4.12
C PHE A 194 -4.85 -10.77 2.72
N ARG A 195 -4.22 -9.98 1.86
CA ARG A 195 -3.74 -10.41 0.54
C ARG A 195 -2.31 -9.96 0.34
N ARG A 196 -1.57 -10.71 -0.47
CA ARG A 196 -0.24 -10.34 -0.91
C ARG A 196 -0.05 -10.62 -2.39
N THR A 197 0.56 -9.67 -3.08
CA THR A 197 0.99 -9.80 -4.48
C THR A 197 2.46 -9.44 -4.54
N ALA A 198 3.33 -10.43 -4.77
CA ALA A 198 4.77 -10.24 -4.77
C ALA A 198 5.48 -11.30 -5.64
N PRO A 199 6.26 -10.89 -6.66
CA PRO A 199 6.24 -9.56 -7.24
C PRO A 199 4.92 -9.23 -7.95
N THR A 200 4.62 -7.94 -8.10
CA THR A 200 3.55 -7.48 -8.98
C THR A 200 3.85 -7.83 -10.43
N ALA A 201 2.82 -8.00 -11.23
CA ALA A 201 2.93 -8.34 -12.64
C ALA A 201 2.49 -7.16 -13.53
N ARG A 202 3.32 -6.77 -14.48
CA ARG A 202 3.01 -5.69 -15.43
C ARG A 202 1.66 -5.94 -16.12
N GLY A 203 0.85 -4.90 -16.25
CA GLY A 203 -0.47 -4.94 -16.85
C GLY A 203 -1.57 -5.51 -15.94
N VAL A 204 -1.26 -5.96 -14.73
CA VAL A 204 -2.20 -6.62 -13.83
C VAL A 204 -2.27 -5.84 -12.51
N PRO A 205 -3.37 -5.11 -12.23
CA PRO A 205 -3.50 -4.40 -10.97
C PRO A 205 -3.59 -5.35 -9.77
N VAL A 206 -3.19 -4.86 -8.59
CA VAL A 206 -3.27 -5.60 -7.34
C VAL A 206 -4.72 -5.69 -6.88
N THR A 207 -5.22 -6.89 -6.61
CA THR A 207 -6.55 -7.08 -6.03
C THR A 207 -6.51 -6.89 -4.52
N VAL A 208 -7.18 -5.85 -4.02
CA VAL A 208 -7.38 -5.56 -2.59
C VAL A 208 -8.53 -6.39 -2.04
N LEU A 209 -9.69 -6.30 -2.68
CA LEU A 209 -10.89 -7.05 -2.31
C LEU A 209 -11.66 -7.44 -3.57
N GLU A 210 -12.15 -8.67 -3.60
CA GLU A 210 -13.14 -9.12 -4.56
C GLU A 210 -14.10 -10.04 -3.80
N THR A 211 -15.36 -9.60 -3.64
CA THR A 211 -16.38 -10.37 -2.95
C THR A 211 -17.77 -10.16 -3.55
N SER A 212 -18.65 -11.13 -3.33
CA SER A 212 -20.06 -11.08 -3.72
C SER A 212 -20.95 -11.10 -2.48
N GLY A 213 -22.14 -10.54 -2.60
CA GLY A 213 -23.09 -10.34 -1.52
C GLY A 213 -23.48 -8.88 -1.37
N SER A 214 -24.09 -8.53 -0.23
CA SER A 214 -24.44 -7.15 0.10
C SER A 214 -23.64 -6.69 1.31
N GLY A 215 -23.09 -5.48 1.26
CA GLY A 215 -22.24 -4.99 2.34
C GLY A 215 -21.73 -3.57 2.10
N GLN A 216 -20.66 -3.24 2.84
CA GLN A 216 -19.96 -1.97 2.68
C GLN A 216 -18.49 -2.14 3.04
N PHE A 217 -17.60 -1.68 2.16
CA PHE A 217 -16.17 -1.60 2.43
C PHE A 217 -15.90 -0.41 3.35
N VAL A 218 -15.06 -0.62 4.37
CA VAL A 218 -14.82 0.37 5.41
C VAL A 218 -13.35 0.65 5.67
N GLY A 219 -12.42 0.00 4.97
CA GLY A 219 -11.02 0.39 5.14
C GLY A 219 -10.00 -0.52 4.49
N LEU A 220 -8.80 0.03 4.41
CA LEU A 220 -7.62 -0.61 3.84
C LEU A 220 -6.38 -0.28 4.69
N VAL A 221 -5.58 -1.29 4.95
CA VAL A 221 -4.17 -1.17 5.32
C VAL A 221 -3.33 -1.69 4.17
N LEU A 222 -2.33 -0.92 3.76
CA LEU A 222 -1.37 -1.26 2.71
C LEU A 222 0.04 -1.23 3.26
N SER A 223 0.85 -2.20 2.83
CA SER A 223 2.32 -2.14 2.87
C SER A 223 2.84 -2.46 1.49
N ALA A 224 3.67 -1.59 0.94
CA ALA A 224 4.27 -1.79 -0.38
C ALA A 224 5.76 -1.45 -0.38
N ARG A 225 6.55 -2.22 -1.14
CA ARG A 225 7.98 -2.04 -1.32
C ARG A 225 8.36 -2.21 -2.77
N THR A 226 9.16 -1.29 -3.31
CA THR A 226 9.78 -1.47 -4.64
C THR A 226 10.74 -2.66 -4.60
N LEU A 227 10.61 -3.58 -5.56
CA LEU A 227 11.51 -4.72 -5.71
C LEU A 227 12.54 -4.50 -6.82
N ARG A 228 12.22 -3.65 -7.80
CA ARG A 228 13.09 -3.32 -8.91
C ARG A 228 12.88 -1.87 -9.35
N GLY A 229 13.97 -1.17 -9.69
CA GLY A 229 13.95 0.23 -10.10
C GLY A 229 14.20 1.22 -8.97
N LEU A 230 14.07 2.50 -9.27
CA LEU A 230 14.37 3.61 -8.36
C LEU A 230 13.11 4.22 -7.76
N GLY A 231 13.16 4.47 -6.46
CA GLY A 231 12.13 5.21 -5.73
C GLY A 231 10.83 4.41 -5.53
N GLN A 232 9.78 5.12 -5.15
CA GLN A 232 8.47 4.57 -4.79
C GLN A 232 7.45 4.81 -5.92
N ARG A 233 7.82 4.52 -7.17
CA ARG A 233 6.96 4.77 -8.35
C ARG A 233 5.62 4.02 -8.31
N PHE A 234 5.51 2.97 -7.51
CA PHE A 234 4.23 2.29 -7.30
C PHE A 234 3.16 3.22 -6.69
N LEU A 235 3.54 4.33 -6.04
CA LEU A 235 2.61 5.32 -5.50
C LEU A 235 1.83 6.08 -6.58
N GLU A 236 2.31 6.11 -7.82
CA GLU A 236 1.58 6.67 -8.98
C GLU A 236 0.33 5.85 -9.37
N GLY A 237 0.16 4.65 -8.81
CA GLY A 237 -0.99 3.80 -9.09
C GLY A 237 -2.26 4.27 -8.41
N ASN A 238 -3.36 4.33 -9.18
CA ASN A 238 -4.68 4.74 -8.68
C ASN A 238 -5.42 3.56 -8.05
N GLU A 239 -6.34 3.85 -7.12
CA GLU A 239 -7.38 2.89 -6.79
C GLU A 239 -8.48 2.88 -7.86
N GLU A 240 -9.04 1.69 -8.11
CA GLU A 240 -10.20 1.48 -8.94
C GLU A 240 -11.21 0.62 -8.21
N VAL A 241 -12.45 1.11 -8.04
CA VAL A 241 -13.50 0.33 -7.39
C VAL A 241 -14.69 0.13 -8.31
N TYR A 242 -15.02 -1.14 -8.54
CA TYR A 242 -16.16 -1.60 -9.32
C TYR A 242 -17.24 -2.11 -8.36
N ILE A 243 -18.44 -1.55 -8.43
CA ILE A 243 -19.56 -1.89 -7.57
C ILE A 243 -20.64 -2.58 -8.39
N ASP A 244 -21.24 -3.67 -7.85
CA ASP A 244 -22.39 -4.36 -8.38
C ASP A 244 -22.28 -4.86 -9.84
N GLY A 245 -21.05 -5.18 -10.27
CA GLY A 245 -20.76 -5.69 -11.61
C GLY A 245 -20.60 -4.61 -12.68
N GLU A 246 -20.26 -3.40 -12.30
CA GLU A 246 -19.94 -2.32 -13.23
C GLU A 246 -18.88 -2.73 -14.25
N ARG A 247 -18.97 -2.19 -15.48
CA ARG A 247 -17.99 -2.40 -16.54
C ARG A 247 -16.79 -1.44 -16.48
N ALA A 248 -17.02 -0.27 -15.92
CA ALA A 248 -16.00 0.73 -15.61
C ALA A 248 -16.09 1.07 -14.13
N PRO A 249 -14.98 1.38 -13.47
CA PRO A 249 -15.00 1.69 -12.05
C PRO A 249 -15.77 2.99 -11.79
N SER A 250 -16.61 3.01 -10.76
CA SER A 250 -17.31 4.24 -10.32
C SER A 250 -16.44 5.10 -9.41
N ILE A 251 -15.35 4.53 -8.88
CA ILE A 251 -14.37 5.27 -8.08
C ILE A 251 -12.99 5.03 -8.69
N VAL A 252 -12.30 6.13 -9.02
CA VAL A 252 -10.93 6.12 -9.54
C VAL A 252 -10.17 7.25 -8.85
N GLY A 253 -9.01 6.94 -8.29
CA GLY A 253 -8.15 7.92 -7.65
C GLY A 253 -7.13 8.56 -8.56
N THR A 254 -6.15 9.20 -7.95
CA THR A 254 -5.09 9.96 -8.63
C THR A 254 -3.68 9.54 -8.21
N GLY A 255 -3.57 8.63 -7.24
CA GLY A 255 -2.32 8.09 -6.71
C GLY A 255 -2.56 7.31 -5.43
N THR A 256 -1.68 6.36 -5.15
CA THR A 256 -1.79 5.53 -3.94
C THR A 256 -1.65 6.37 -2.67
N GLU A 257 -0.70 7.31 -2.61
CA GLU A 257 -0.54 8.19 -1.45
C GLU A 257 -1.75 9.12 -1.27
N ASP A 258 -2.38 9.56 -2.37
CA ASP A 258 -3.59 10.39 -2.35
C ASP A 258 -4.76 9.63 -1.72
N TYR A 259 -4.89 8.35 -2.04
CA TYR A 259 -5.87 7.47 -1.39
C TYR A 259 -5.68 7.43 0.13
N PHE A 260 -4.44 7.41 0.63
CA PHE A 260 -4.13 7.44 2.07
C PHE A 260 -4.13 8.84 2.67
N GLY A 261 -4.66 9.85 1.96
CA GLY A 261 -4.85 11.22 2.44
C GLY A 261 -3.55 12.05 2.49
N ALA A 262 -2.50 11.58 1.83
CA ALA A 262 -1.29 12.35 1.60
C ALA A 262 -1.33 13.01 0.21
N GLY A 263 -0.27 13.66 -0.19
CA GLY A 263 -0.06 14.18 -1.53
C GLY A 263 1.43 14.31 -1.77
N LEU A 264 1.82 14.38 -3.05
CA LEU A 264 3.21 14.58 -3.44
C LEU A 264 4.17 13.59 -2.75
N TYR A 265 3.85 12.29 -2.85
CA TYR A 265 4.62 11.18 -2.23
C TYR A 265 4.78 11.27 -0.71
N GLY A 266 3.81 11.91 -0.02
CA GLY A 266 3.92 12.09 1.43
C GLY A 266 5.04 13.05 1.84
N ARG A 267 5.17 14.16 1.14
CA ARG A 267 6.26 15.15 1.21
C ARG A 267 6.71 15.55 2.63
N THR A 268 5.82 15.51 3.61
CA THR A 268 6.12 15.88 5.00
C THR A 268 6.41 14.70 5.91
N GLY A 269 6.49 13.49 5.36
CA GLY A 269 6.77 12.26 6.10
C GLY A 269 5.52 11.56 6.65
N THR A 270 5.71 10.73 7.68
CA THR A 270 4.63 9.97 8.34
C THR A 270 3.71 10.88 9.13
N PHE A 271 2.42 10.52 9.18
CA PHE A 271 1.41 11.23 9.98
C PHE A 271 0.27 10.28 10.37
N HIS A 272 -0.53 10.68 11.37
CA HIS A 272 -1.66 9.92 11.88
C HIS A 272 -2.87 10.83 12.03
N ALA A 273 -3.97 10.48 11.36
CA ALA A 273 -5.28 11.13 11.50
C ALA A 273 -6.30 10.08 11.97
N PRO A 274 -7.50 10.50 12.41
CA PRO A 274 -8.51 9.55 12.90
C PRO A 274 -8.92 8.47 11.89
N ASP A 275 -8.93 8.78 10.60
CA ASP A 275 -9.41 7.92 9.54
C ASP A 275 -8.39 7.61 8.42
N HIS A 276 -7.22 8.23 8.43
CA HIS A 276 -6.15 7.97 7.45
C HIS A 276 -4.77 8.29 8.01
N GLY A 277 -3.73 7.76 7.37
CA GLY A 277 -2.36 8.06 7.77
C GLY A 277 -1.31 7.21 7.06
N ILE A 278 -0.07 7.66 7.19
CA ILE A 278 1.12 6.94 6.71
C ILE A 278 1.97 6.58 7.93
N THR A 279 2.14 5.28 8.17
CA THR A 279 2.91 4.75 9.31
C THR A 279 4.38 4.49 8.97
N ILE A 280 4.69 4.19 7.70
CA ILE A 280 6.04 4.02 7.17
C ILE A 280 6.15 4.74 5.83
N LEU A 281 7.15 5.61 5.72
CA LEU A 281 7.57 6.24 4.48
C LEU A 281 9.10 6.29 4.50
N ASP A 282 9.72 5.35 3.82
CA ASP A 282 11.16 5.14 3.84
C ASP A 282 11.70 5.15 2.41
N ALA A 283 12.34 6.25 2.05
CA ALA A 283 12.90 6.44 0.71
C ALA A 283 14.18 5.62 0.48
N GLU A 284 14.92 5.25 1.53
CA GLU A 284 16.16 4.47 1.39
C GLU A 284 15.86 3.01 1.03
N THR A 285 14.84 2.45 1.67
CA THR A 285 14.40 1.06 1.42
C THR A 285 13.19 0.99 0.50
N ASN A 286 12.73 2.13 -0.04
CA ASN A 286 11.58 2.26 -0.93
C ASN A 286 10.31 1.58 -0.38
N ARG A 287 10.02 1.78 0.92
CA ARG A 287 8.88 1.19 1.63
C ARG A 287 7.84 2.25 1.98
N PHE A 288 6.60 1.85 1.83
CA PHE A 288 5.41 2.61 2.22
C PHE A 288 4.48 1.74 3.04
N SER A 289 3.89 2.28 4.11
CA SER A 289 2.74 1.69 4.78
C SER A 289 1.76 2.77 5.20
N GLY A 290 0.48 2.55 4.90
CA GLY A 290 -0.59 3.49 5.20
C GLY A 290 -1.89 2.78 5.57
N TYR A 291 -2.79 3.52 6.18
CA TYR A 291 -4.15 3.10 6.49
C TYR A 291 -5.17 4.16 6.08
N ARG A 292 -6.34 3.70 5.62
CA ARG A 292 -7.53 4.55 5.44
C ARG A 292 -8.76 3.81 5.91
N TRP A 293 -9.59 4.51 6.69
CA TRP A 293 -10.86 4.04 7.19
C TRP A 293 -11.99 4.86 6.58
N HIS A 294 -12.86 4.21 5.83
CA HIS A 294 -14.04 4.82 5.22
C HIS A 294 -15.19 4.91 6.24
N ILE A 295 -15.01 5.74 7.28
CA ILE A 295 -16.01 5.91 8.36
C ILE A 295 -17.11 6.84 7.93
N ASN A 296 -16.75 7.95 7.27
CA ASN A 296 -17.71 8.94 6.78
C ASN A 296 -18.18 8.66 5.35
N ASP A 297 -17.43 7.85 4.61
CA ASP A 297 -17.58 7.54 3.20
C ASP A 297 -17.53 6.03 2.90
N PRO A 298 -18.23 5.16 3.65
CA PRO A 298 -18.23 3.72 3.38
C PRO A 298 -18.69 3.45 1.96
N LEU A 299 -18.11 2.42 1.32
CA LEU A 299 -18.43 2.07 -0.07
C LEU A 299 -19.48 0.94 -0.09
N PRO A 300 -20.78 1.25 -0.24
CA PRO A 300 -21.83 0.25 -0.20
C PRO A 300 -21.90 -0.55 -1.50
N PHE A 301 -22.20 -1.83 -1.39
CA PHE A 301 -22.49 -2.72 -2.51
C PHE A 301 -23.69 -3.64 -2.19
N ARG A 302 -24.42 -4.05 -3.21
CA ARG A 302 -25.61 -4.89 -3.08
C ARG A 302 -25.47 -6.27 -3.71
N LYS A 303 -24.50 -6.43 -4.62
CA LYS A 303 -24.22 -7.68 -5.33
C LYS A 303 -22.75 -8.07 -5.25
N SER A 304 -21.86 -7.11 -5.41
CA SER A 304 -20.42 -7.35 -5.40
C SER A 304 -19.62 -6.07 -5.28
N ILE A 305 -18.40 -6.19 -4.79
CA ILE A 305 -17.40 -5.15 -4.88
C ILE A 305 -16.09 -5.77 -5.37
N LYS A 306 -15.39 -5.06 -6.25
CA LYS A 306 -14.04 -5.36 -6.67
C LYS A 306 -13.20 -4.09 -6.52
N PHE A 307 -12.24 -4.14 -5.60
CA PHE A 307 -11.30 -3.05 -5.34
C PHE A 307 -9.92 -3.46 -5.82
N LEU A 308 -9.36 -2.67 -6.71
CA LEU A 308 -8.03 -2.84 -7.30
C LEU A 308 -7.14 -1.65 -6.95
N LEU A 309 -5.84 -1.90 -6.84
CA LEU A 309 -4.81 -0.86 -6.84
C LEU A 309 -3.92 -1.05 -8.05
N GLN A 310 -3.79 -0.01 -8.85
CA GLN A 310 -2.75 0.07 -9.87
C GLN A 310 -1.37 0.21 -9.19
N HIS A 311 -0.31 -0.09 -9.92
CA HIS A 311 1.06 0.10 -9.45
C HIS A 311 1.93 0.70 -10.55
N GLY A 312 2.30 1.97 -10.39
CA GLY A 312 2.99 2.78 -11.38
C GLY A 312 2.05 3.66 -12.20
N GLN A 313 2.65 4.57 -12.98
CA GLN A 313 1.97 5.64 -13.68
C GLN A 313 1.16 5.14 -14.89
N SER A 314 1.59 4.04 -15.52
CA SER A 314 0.94 3.49 -16.69
C SER A 314 1.09 1.96 -16.74
N GLU A 315 0.05 1.26 -17.22
CA GLU A 315 0.07 -0.18 -17.48
C GLU A 315 0.52 -1.06 -16.30
N ASN A 316 0.38 -0.58 -15.05
CA ASN A 316 0.84 -1.32 -13.87
C ASN A 316 2.29 -1.81 -14.02
N GLU A 317 3.22 -0.90 -14.32
CA GLU A 317 4.60 -1.23 -14.67
C GLU A 317 5.52 -1.44 -13.47
N ALA A 318 5.23 -0.88 -12.30
CA ALA A 318 6.12 -0.98 -11.13
C ALA A 318 6.21 -2.40 -10.59
N ILE A 319 7.43 -2.88 -10.39
CA ILE A 319 7.69 -4.20 -9.81
C ILE A 319 7.88 -4.03 -8.31
N ALA A 320 6.90 -4.50 -7.54
CA ALA A 320 6.81 -4.26 -6.11
C ALA A 320 6.25 -5.48 -5.36
N ASP A 321 6.38 -5.45 -4.04
CA ASP A 321 5.73 -6.36 -3.09
C ASP A 321 4.61 -5.61 -2.38
N TYR A 322 3.38 -6.03 -2.58
CA TYR A 322 2.19 -5.47 -1.97
C TYR A 322 1.59 -6.43 -0.96
N SER A 323 1.32 -5.95 0.25
CA SER A 323 0.51 -6.62 1.26
C SER A 323 -0.63 -5.71 1.67
N THR A 324 -1.85 -6.22 1.68
CA THR A 324 -3.06 -5.46 2.00
C THR A 324 -3.91 -6.18 3.03
N VAL A 325 -4.62 -5.43 3.88
CA VAL A 325 -5.76 -5.91 4.63
C VAL A 325 -6.96 -5.05 4.29
N ALA A 326 -7.95 -5.66 3.64
CA ALA A 326 -9.24 -5.05 3.38
C ALA A 326 -10.16 -5.26 4.58
N PHE A 327 -10.92 -4.22 4.97
CA PHE A 327 -11.90 -4.26 6.04
C PHE A 327 -13.28 -3.91 5.48
N TRP A 328 -14.29 -4.75 5.77
CA TRP A 328 -15.65 -4.51 5.30
C TRP A 328 -16.69 -5.20 6.20
N TYR A 329 -17.93 -4.82 5.99
CA TYR A 329 -19.09 -5.52 6.56
C TYR A 329 -19.91 -6.10 5.43
N GLN A 330 -20.41 -7.33 5.57
CA GLN A 330 -21.33 -7.92 4.60
C GLN A 330 -22.25 -8.96 5.23
N THR A 331 -23.30 -9.32 4.48
CA THR A 331 -24.21 -10.42 4.80
C THR A 331 -23.51 -11.77 4.66
N HIS A 332 -23.97 -12.76 5.42
CA HIS A 332 -23.59 -14.17 5.26
C HIS A 332 -24.52 -14.93 4.30
N PRO A 333 -24.04 -16.02 3.65
CA PRO A 333 -22.64 -16.49 3.66
C PRO A 333 -21.72 -15.59 2.82
N HIS A 334 -20.45 -15.55 3.17
CA HIS A 334 -19.42 -14.89 2.35
C HIS A 334 -18.69 -15.90 1.45
N ALA A 335 -18.00 -15.42 0.41
CA ALA A 335 -17.14 -16.26 -0.41
C ALA A 335 -15.89 -16.70 0.40
N THR A 336 -15.41 -17.91 0.14
CA THR A 336 -14.16 -18.42 0.73
C THR A 336 -13.01 -17.52 0.33
N PHE A 337 -12.18 -17.13 1.31
CA PHE A 337 -10.99 -16.33 1.07
C PHE A 337 -9.94 -17.11 0.27
N PRO A 338 -9.16 -16.45 -0.60
CA PRO A 338 -7.93 -17.04 -1.08
C PRO A 338 -7.03 -17.46 0.08
N PRO A 339 -6.32 -18.58 -0.03
CA PRO A 339 -5.44 -19.04 1.05
C PRO A 339 -4.37 -18.00 1.37
N LEU A 340 -4.04 -17.87 2.66
CA LEU A 340 -2.91 -17.05 3.07
C LEU A 340 -1.61 -17.54 2.42
N PRO A 341 -0.72 -16.64 2.01
CA PRO A 341 0.61 -17.01 1.52
C PRO A 341 1.36 -17.84 2.55
N THR A 342 2.16 -18.80 2.07
CA THR A 342 3.06 -19.56 2.93
C THR A 342 4.15 -18.66 3.49
N GLU A 343 4.73 -17.80 2.62
CA GLU A 343 5.73 -16.82 3.00
C GLU A 343 5.08 -15.47 3.27
N LEU A 344 5.26 -14.97 4.47
CA LEU A 344 4.72 -13.67 4.92
C LEU A 344 5.79 -12.57 4.95
N GLY A 345 7.06 -12.94 4.78
CA GLY A 345 8.18 -12.00 4.70
C GLY A 345 8.11 -11.13 3.45
N THR A 346 8.56 -9.89 3.56
CA THR A 346 8.74 -9.02 2.40
C THR A 346 9.89 -9.53 1.54
N LEU A 347 9.68 -9.57 0.22
CA LEU A 347 10.77 -9.90 -0.69
C LEU A 347 11.85 -8.79 -0.65
N GLU A 348 13.11 -9.19 -0.69
CA GLU A 348 14.19 -8.23 -0.88
C GLU A 348 14.21 -7.73 -2.33
N PRO A 349 14.59 -6.46 -2.57
CA PRO A 349 14.78 -5.97 -3.91
C PRO A 349 15.75 -6.86 -4.69
N THR A 350 15.38 -7.17 -5.92
CA THR A 350 16.28 -7.89 -6.82
C THR A 350 17.42 -6.94 -7.20
N ALA A 351 18.66 -7.34 -6.99
CA ALA A 351 19.80 -6.56 -7.45
C ALA A 351 19.69 -6.35 -8.99
N PRO A 352 19.79 -5.12 -9.48
CA PRO A 352 19.75 -4.85 -10.92
C PRO A 352 20.97 -5.49 -11.59
N PHE A 353 20.80 -5.83 -12.86
CA PHE A 353 21.95 -6.18 -13.69
C PHE A 353 22.91 -5.00 -13.74
N ARG A 354 24.19 -5.22 -13.45
CA ARG A 354 25.23 -4.21 -13.62
C ARG A 354 26.31 -4.73 -14.56
N MET A 355 26.62 -3.93 -15.57
CA MET A 355 27.69 -4.24 -16.49
C MET A 355 29.05 -4.03 -15.79
N ALA A 356 29.89 -5.06 -15.78
CA ALA A 356 31.18 -4.98 -15.11
C ALA A 356 32.07 -3.88 -15.71
N GLY A 357 32.56 -2.98 -14.86
CA GLY A 357 33.46 -1.90 -15.25
C GLY A 357 32.78 -0.69 -15.90
N LEU A 358 31.45 -0.68 -16.02
CA LEU A 358 30.72 0.48 -16.53
C LEU A 358 30.74 1.60 -15.48
N ILE A 359 31.04 2.80 -15.92
CA ILE A 359 30.75 4.04 -15.18
C ILE A 359 29.27 4.32 -15.43
N GLU A 360 28.42 4.08 -14.44
CA GLU A 360 26.97 4.19 -14.54
C GLU A 360 26.53 5.62 -14.81
N GLY A 361 25.59 5.82 -15.74
CA GLY A 361 25.10 7.13 -16.10
C GLY A 361 24.41 7.86 -14.96
N GLU A 362 23.62 7.15 -14.17
CA GLU A 362 22.93 7.73 -13.01
C GLU A 362 23.89 8.24 -11.93
N ASP A 363 25.07 7.64 -11.79
CA ASP A 363 26.09 8.06 -10.82
C ASP A 363 26.76 9.39 -11.26
N LEU A 364 26.71 9.73 -12.55
CA LEU A 364 27.26 10.97 -13.09
C LEU A 364 26.34 12.20 -12.87
N VAL A 365 25.09 12.00 -12.48
CA VAL A 365 24.09 13.07 -12.34
C VAL A 365 24.54 14.16 -11.37
N GLY A 366 25.16 13.80 -10.24
CA GLY A 366 25.60 14.76 -9.22
C GLY A 366 26.70 15.71 -9.66
N GLY A 367 27.49 15.31 -10.66
CA GLY A 367 28.59 16.12 -11.25
C GLY A 367 28.27 16.66 -12.65
N ALA A 368 27.07 16.41 -13.17
CA ALA A 368 26.67 16.81 -14.51
C ALA A 368 26.36 18.32 -14.60
N ILE A 369 26.92 19.01 -15.59
CA ILE A 369 26.75 20.46 -15.79
C ILE A 369 26.08 20.73 -17.14
N PRO A 370 24.73 20.90 -17.18
CA PRO A 370 24.02 21.25 -18.40
C PRO A 370 24.09 22.79 -18.66
N SER A 371 24.26 23.20 -19.92
CA SER A 371 24.12 24.60 -20.32
C SER A 371 22.65 25.03 -20.48
N GLY A 372 21.76 24.08 -20.68
CA GLY A 372 20.31 24.26 -20.78
C GLY A 372 19.59 22.98 -20.40
N GLY A 373 18.31 23.10 -20.02
CA GLY A 373 17.51 21.96 -19.53
C GLY A 373 17.86 21.53 -18.12
N SER A 374 17.58 20.26 -17.79
CA SER A 374 17.84 19.67 -16.48
C SER A 374 18.28 18.21 -16.60
N VAL A 375 19.07 17.73 -15.63
CA VAL A 375 19.58 16.37 -15.58
C VAL A 375 19.08 15.68 -14.31
N ARG A 376 18.70 14.41 -14.46
CA ARG A 376 18.30 13.57 -13.33
C ARG A 376 18.56 12.09 -13.62
N ALA A 377 18.61 11.27 -12.58
CA ALA A 377 18.51 9.82 -12.75
C ALA A 377 17.08 9.43 -13.15
N GLN A 378 16.96 8.45 -14.03
CA GLN A 378 15.68 7.86 -14.45
C GLN A 378 15.74 6.35 -14.27
N SER A 379 14.72 5.77 -13.61
CA SER A 379 14.52 4.32 -13.58
C SER A 379 14.18 3.79 -14.97
N MET A 380 14.87 2.72 -15.35
CA MET A 380 14.63 1.97 -16.58
C MET A 380 14.14 0.54 -16.29
N ALA A 381 13.87 0.22 -15.03
CA ALA A 381 13.45 -1.11 -14.59
C ALA A 381 12.16 -1.61 -15.25
N GLU A 382 11.26 -0.68 -15.60
CA GLU A 382 9.99 -0.97 -16.26
C GLU A 382 10.10 -0.98 -17.81
N SER A 383 11.28 -0.66 -18.34
CA SER A 383 11.52 -0.66 -19.80
C SER A 383 11.75 -2.07 -20.33
N GLU A 384 11.37 -2.33 -21.58
CA GLU A 384 11.57 -3.64 -22.24
C GLU A 384 13.04 -3.98 -22.56
N GLY A 385 13.95 -2.99 -22.47
CA GLY A 385 15.39 -3.15 -22.73
C GLY A 385 16.19 -3.53 -21.48
N ALA A 386 17.51 -3.71 -21.68
CA ALA A 386 18.44 -3.90 -20.58
C ALA A 386 19.30 -2.63 -20.42
N TRP A 387 19.24 -2.02 -19.24
CA TRP A 387 20.10 -0.93 -18.78
C TRP A 387 20.88 -1.42 -17.58
N SER A 388 22.14 -1.00 -17.48
CA SER A 388 22.95 -1.26 -16.29
C SER A 388 22.36 -0.51 -15.11
N GLY A 389 22.34 -1.10 -13.92
CA GLY A 389 21.74 -0.48 -12.74
C GLY A 389 20.21 -0.32 -12.78
N ASP A 390 19.52 -0.80 -13.84
CA ASP A 390 18.11 -0.49 -14.10
C ASP A 390 17.83 1.02 -14.15
N ALA A 391 18.81 1.84 -14.53
CA ALA A 391 18.74 3.29 -14.50
C ALA A 391 19.53 3.94 -15.64
N GLN A 392 19.38 5.25 -15.81
CA GLN A 392 20.17 6.06 -16.73
C GLN A 392 20.26 7.50 -16.24
N LEU A 393 21.26 8.24 -16.71
CA LEU A 393 21.22 9.69 -16.70
C LEU A 393 20.25 10.17 -17.80
N LEU A 394 19.28 10.99 -17.42
CA LEU A 394 18.32 11.61 -18.33
C LEU A 394 18.53 13.13 -18.37
N TRP A 395 18.75 13.67 -19.58
CA TRP A 395 18.84 15.10 -19.82
C TRP A 395 17.61 15.58 -20.59
N LEU A 396 16.82 16.46 -19.96
CA LEU A 396 15.52 16.95 -20.42
C LEU A 396 15.55 18.44 -20.73
N GLY A 397 14.72 18.86 -21.69
CA GLY A 397 14.49 20.27 -22.01
C GLY A 397 15.65 20.95 -22.73
N ALA A 398 16.66 20.21 -23.17
CA ALA A 398 17.74 20.70 -23.99
C ALA A 398 17.29 21.11 -25.39
N LYS A 399 18.02 22.01 -26.02
CA LYS A 399 17.79 22.50 -27.38
C LYS A 399 19.05 22.28 -28.20
N VAL A 400 18.94 22.39 -29.52
CA VAL A 400 20.10 22.33 -30.42
C VAL A 400 21.14 23.38 -30.04
N GLY A 401 22.39 22.95 -29.87
CA GLY A 401 23.51 23.75 -29.40
C GLY A 401 23.71 23.78 -27.90
N ASP A 402 22.74 23.28 -27.09
CA ASP A 402 22.98 23.06 -25.66
C ASP A 402 23.96 21.92 -25.45
N HIS A 403 24.75 22.02 -24.40
CA HIS A 403 25.76 21.03 -24.05
C HIS A 403 25.66 20.57 -22.60
N LEU A 404 26.09 19.34 -22.37
CA LEU A 404 26.17 18.68 -21.05
C LEU A 404 27.63 18.27 -20.84
N THR A 405 28.26 18.77 -19.78
CA THR A 405 29.58 18.31 -19.35
C THR A 405 29.42 17.19 -18.32
N LEU A 406 30.10 16.07 -18.57
CA LEU A 406 30.16 14.92 -17.65
C LEU A 406 31.61 14.68 -17.23
N THR A 407 31.80 14.35 -15.95
CA THR A 407 33.13 14.02 -15.41
C THR A 407 33.25 12.48 -15.33
N ILE A 408 34.21 11.92 -16.07
CA ILE A 408 34.58 10.50 -15.96
C ILE A 408 35.95 10.37 -15.29
N HIS A 409 36.16 9.32 -14.50
CA HIS A 409 37.41 9.11 -13.78
C HIS A 409 38.22 7.97 -14.39
N ALA A 410 39.44 8.24 -14.82
CA ALA A 410 40.38 7.20 -15.22
C ALA A 410 41.32 6.82 -14.06
N PRO A 411 41.50 5.51 -13.78
CA PRO A 411 42.35 5.07 -12.66
C PRO A 411 43.84 5.44 -12.81
N GLU A 412 44.30 5.43 -14.03
CA GLU A 412 45.70 5.83 -14.40
C GLU A 412 45.68 6.64 -15.69
N ALA A 413 46.73 7.43 -15.90
CA ALA A 413 46.94 8.12 -17.17
C ALA A 413 47.32 7.14 -18.28
N GLY A 414 46.66 7.20 -19.44
CA GLY A 414 46.93 6.23 -20.51
C GLY A 414 46.00 6.33 -21.70
N GLU A 415 46.20 5.43 -22.64
CA GLU A 415 45.28 5.22 -23.78
C GLU A 415 44.19 4.23 -23.39
N TYR A 416 42.94 4.63 -23.60
CA TYR A 416 41.78 3.81 -23.31
C TYR A 416 40.88 3.63 -24.54
N SER A 417 40.31 2.46 -24.71
CA SER A 417 39.18 2.24 -25.61
C SER A 417 37.93 2.72 -24.87
N LEU A 418 37.26 3.76 -25.36
CA LEU A 418 36.06 4.32 -24.77
C LEU A 418 34.82 3.88 -25.52
N THR A 419 33.86 3.30 -24.82
CA THR A 419 32.53 2.95 -25.35
C THR A 419 31.48 3.66 -24.52
N GLY A 420 30.56 4.39 -25.16
CA GLY A 420 29.37 4.97 -24.51
C GLY A 420 28.13 4.14 -24.75
N TYR A 421 27.31 3.96 -23.75
CA TYR A 421 26.01 3.31 -23.83
C TYR A 421 24.92 4.37 -23.81
N PHE A 422 24.22 4.54 -24.95
CA PHE A 422 23.23 5.59 -25.14
C PHE A 422 21.84 5.00 -25.35
N THR A 423 20.86 5.60 -24.67
CA THR A 423 19.46 5.28 -24.91
C THR A 423 18.97 5.96 -26.18
N ARG A 424 18.23 5.19 -26.98
CA ARG A 424 17.51 5.67 -28.18
C ARG A 424 16.03 5.42 -27.97
N SER A 425 15.21 6.41 -28.34
CA SER A 425 13.74 6.30 -28.25
C SER A 425 13.03 7.26 -29.21
N LYS A 426 11.70 7.29 -29.18
CA LYS A 426 10.85 8.10 -30.09
C LYS A 426 11.03 9.61 -29.91
N ASP A 427 11.50 10.06 -28.79
CA ASP A 427 11.61 11.47 -28.38
C ASP A 427 13.04 11.93 -28.11
N TYR A 428 14.04 11.12 -28.51
CA TYR A 428 15.44 11.38 -28.24
C TYR A 428 16.10 12.14 -29.40
N GLY A 429 16.99 13.07 -29.04
CA GLY A 429 17.78 13.90 -29.96
C GLY A 429 19.09 13.26 -30.35
N ASP A 430 19.68 13.80 -31.44
CA ASP A 430 21.02 13.46 -31.90
C ASP A 430 22.05 14.24 -31.08
N VAL A 431 23.13 13.58 -30.62
CA VAL A 431 24.13 14.14 -29.71
C VAL A 431 25.53 13.91 -30.27
N ARG A 432 26.36 14.97 -30.32
CA ARG A 432 27.79 14.84 -30.50
C ARG A 432 28.49 14.60 -29.18
N VAL A 433 29.43 13.69 -29.15
CA VAL A 433 30.29 13.43 -28.01
C VAL A 433 31.69 13.97 -28.32
N LEU A 434 32.21 14.85 -27.46
CA LEU A 434 33.51 15.46 -27.62
C LEU A 434 34.38 15.22 -26.37
N LEU A 435 35.70 15.08 -26.60
CA LEU A 435 36.72 15.07 -25.55
C LEU A 435 37.82 16.05 -25.93
N ALA A 436 38.17 16.97 -25.04
CA ALA A 436 39.16 18.02 -25.28
C ALA A 436 38.98 18.76 -26.62
N GLY A 437 37.71 19.03 -27.00
CA GLY A 437 37.34 19.74 -28.24
C GLY A 437 37.35 18.87 -29.52
N ARG A 438 37.75 17.59 -29.42
CA ARG A 438 37.74 16.66 -30.55
C ARG A 438 36.42 15.90 -30.53
N GLU A 439 35.68 15.89 -31.65
CA GLU A 439 34.50 15.07 -31.84
C GLU A 439 34.90 13.57 -31.91
N LEU A 440 34.30 12.74 -31.06
CA LEU A 440 34.51 11.31 -31.02
C LEU A 440 33.43 10.57 -31.81
N ALA A 441 32.18 10.98 -31.68
CA ALA A 441 31.03 10.36 -32.37
C ALA A 441 29.83 11.28 -32.43
N LEU A 442 28.96 11.03 -33.41
CA LEU A 442 27.58 11.55 -33.49
C LEU A 442 26.59 10.42 -33.23
N ILE A 443 25.89 10.49 -32.10
CA ILE A 443 24.92 9.53 -31.66
C ILE A 443 23.55 9.89 -32.26
N ARG A 444 22.90 8.95 -32.96
CA ARG A 444 21.54 9.10 -33.47
C ARG A 444 20.55 8.67 -32.39
N GLY A 445 19.73 9.60 -31.88
CA GLY A 445 18.88 9.35 -30.71
C GLY A 445 17.56 8.64 -31.03
N TYR A 446 17.07 8.70 -32.27
CA TYR A 446 15.79 8.10 -32.61
C TYR A 446 15.84 6.57 -32.69
N SER A 447 14.85 5.94 -32.05
CA SER A 447 14.46 4.52 -32.25
C SER A 447 12.95 4.38 -32.05
N ALA A 448 12.32 3.45 -32.75
CA ALA A 448 10.89 3.15 -32.59
C ALA A 448 10.59 2.50 -31.21
N LYS A 449 11.59 1.84 -30.61
CA LYS A 449 11.53 1.27 -29.26
C LYS A 449 12.66 1.83 -28.40
N GLY A 450 12.43 1.94 -27.09
CA GLY A 450 13.46 2.27 -26.13
C GLY A 450 14.53 1.17 -26.09
N VAL A 451 15.80 1.53 -26.32
CA VAL A 451 16.94 0.60 -26.25
C VAL A 451 18.18 1.31 -25.77
N SER A 452 18.95 0.70 -24.88
CA SER A 452 20.34 1.08 -24.61
C SER A 452 21.24 0.37 -25.62
N SER A 453 22.20 1.10 -26.20
CA SER A 453 23.06 0.56 -27.24
C SER A 453 24.49 1.05 -27.09
N PRO A 454 25.50 0.16 -27.20
CA PRO A 454 26.90 0.57 -27.20
C PRO A 454 27.23 1.34 -28.49
N VAL A 455 28.03 2.38 -28.31
CA VAL A 455 28.64 3.18 -29.39
C VAL A 455 30.11 3.31 -29.11
N PRO A 456 30.99 2.71 -29.93
CA PRO A 456 32.44 2.93 -29.81
C PRO A 456 32.76 4.40 -30.05
N LEU A 457 33.39 5.04 -29.05
CA LEU A 457 33.88 6.41 -29.12
C LEU A 457 35.37 6.48 -29.54
N GLY A 458 36.00 5.31 -29.67
CA GLY A 458 37.37 5.12 -30.15
C GLY A 458 38.42 5.15 -29.04
N ARG A 459 39.70 5.18 -29.47
CA ARG A 459 40.82 5.30 -28.53
C ARG A 459 41.03 6.76 -28.14
N VAL A 460 41.13 6.96 -26.82
CA VAL A 460 41.31 8.29 -26.24
C VAL A 460 42.42 8.25 -25.19
N ARG A 461 43.18 9.34 -25.10
CA ARG A 461 44.15 9.54 -24.03
C ARG A 461 43.46 10.23 -22.88
N LEU A 462 43.54 9.63 -21.70
CA LEU A 462 42.96 10.16 -20.45
C LEU A 462 44.09 10.43 -19.46
N GLU A 463 43.90 11.48 -18.65
CA GLU A 463 44.74 11.76 -17.50
C GLU A 463 44.22 10.97 -16.29
N LYS A 464 45.10 10.69 -15.32
CA LYS A 464 44.72 10.08 -14.07
C LYS A 464 43.71 10.98 -13.31
N GLY A 465 42.59 10.43 -12.89
CA GLY A 465 41.52 11.19 -12.23
C GLY A 465 40.49 11.73 -13.18
N GLU A 466 40.10 13.00 -13.04
CA GLU A 466 38.99 13.63 -13.76
C GLU A 466 39.29 13.93 -15.22
N ASN A 467 38.39 13.50 -16.09
CA ASN A 467 38.38 13.84 -17.51
C ASN A 467 36.96 14.29 -17.89
N PHE A 468 36.83 15.28 -18.76
CA PHE A 468 35.57 15.93 -19.10
C PHE A 468 35.10 15.52 -20.50
N LEU A 469 33.96 14.83 -20.56
CA LEU A 469 33.23 14.58 -21.80
C LEU A 469 32.20 15.70 -21.99
N LEU A 470 32.14 16.25 -23.18
CA LEU A 470 31.13 17.21 -23.58
C LEU A 470 30.17 16.55 -24.56
N LEU A 471 28.87 16.61 -24.24
CA LEU A 471 27.81 16.18 -25.11
C LEU A 471 27.05 17.40 -25.62
N GLU A 472 26.92 17.57 -26.95
CA GLU A 472 26.19 18.66 -27.59
C GLU A 472 24.98 18.16 -28.34
N VAL A 473 23.81 18.75 -28.13
CA VAL A 473 22.61 18.44 -28.90
C VAL A 473 22.79 18.94 -30.34
N ALA A 474 22.96 18.03 -31.27
CA ALA A 474 23.25 18.32 -32.68
C ALA A 474 22.01 18.51 -33.55
N GLY A 475 20.87 17.96 -33.14
CA GLY A 475 19.61 17.94 -33.88
C GLY A 475 18.74 16.80 -33.47
N LYS A 476 17.86 16.36 -34.37
CA LYS A 476 17.04 15.17 -34.20
C LYS A 476 16.59 14.58 -35.54
N ASP A 477 16.24 13.31 -35.56
CA ASP A 477 15.52 12.67 -36.68
C ASP A 477 14.15 13.37 -36.85
N ALA A 478 13.67 13.48 -38.09
CA ALA A 478 12.37 14.08 -38.40
C ALA A 478 11.19 13.39 -37.70
N ARG A 479 11.33 12.11 -37.36
CA ARG A 479 10.35 11.31 -36.63
C ARG A 479 10.42 11.49 -35.10
N ALA A 480 11.50 12.06 -34.58
CA ALA A 480 11.68 12.24 -33.14
C ALA A 480 10.79 13.37 -32.60
N ALA A 481 10.06 13.10 -31.50
CA ALA A 481 9.18 14.06 -30.88
C ALA A 481 9.95 15.15 -30.09
N GLY A 482 11.16 14.86 -29.59
CA GLY A 482 11.93 15.76 -28.72
C GLY A 482 13.43 15.70 -28.94
N TYR A 483 14.17 16.25 -27.97
CA TYR A 483 15.63 16.30 -27.90
C TYR A 483 16.15 15.67 -26.61
N ILE A 484 15.43 14.71 -26.03
CA ILE A 484 15.85 14.02 -24.80
C ILE A 484 17.15 13.28 -25.07
N VAL A 485 18.03 13.23 -24.09
CA VAL A 485 19.28 12.47 -24.10
C VAL A 485 19.29 11.51 -22.93
N GLY A 486 19.53 10.24 -23.17
CA GLY A 486 19.68 9.22 -22.15
C GLY A 486 21.04 8.54 -22.24
N ILE A 487 21.69 8.39 -21.11
CA ILE A 487 23.03 7.82 -21.01
C ILE A 487 22.98 6.71 -19.95
N ASP A 488 23.16 5.48 -20.39
CA ASP A 488 23.26 4.31 -19.52
C ASP A 488 24.64 4.26 -18.83
N GLY A 489 25.71 4.57 -19.57
CA GLY A 489 27.04 4.69 -18.98
C GLY A 489 28.20 4.74 -19.96
N PHE A 490 29.41 4.70 -19.41
CA PHE A 490 30.65 4.66 -20.18
C PHE A 490 31.56 3.52 -19.72
N LEU A 491 32.12 2.77 -20.66
CA LEU A 491 33.10 1.72 -20.40
C LEU A 491 34.47 2.16 -20.84
N LEU A 492 35.45 2.08 -19.92
CA LEU A 492 36.88 2.34 -20.17
C LEU A 492 37.63 1.01 -20.16
N GLU A 493 38.27 0.67 -21.29
CA GLU A 493 39.10 -0.52 -21.40
C GLU A 493 40.53 -0.06 -21.77
N PRO A 494 41.59 -0.52 -21.04
CA PRO A 494 42.98 -0.15 -21.28
C PRO A 494 43.48 -0.47 -22.69
#